data_7c238ae96ef440dce01caa196404d531
#
_entry.id   7c238ae96ef440dce01caa196404d531
#
_cell.length_a   1.000
_cell.length_b   1.000
_cell.length_c   1.000
_cell.angle_alpha   90.00
_cell.angle_beta   90.00
_cell.angle_gamma   90.00
#
_symmetry.space_group_name_H-M   'P 1'
#
loop_
_entity.id
_entity.type
_entity.pdbx_description
1 polymer ?
#
loop_
_entity_poly.entity_id
_entity_poly.type
_entity_poly.pdbx_seq_one_letter_code
_entity_poly.pdbx_strand_id
1 'polypeptide(L)'
;MKNYSFFLFVILLLFSNNLSAQDYKKELLKSYTTQELNGFPKSKITILEYALENSCYFTPLPEGKAMDFPEIELKKQVVNFTDFGLKIEDFTQYFIVKNQNKLLVVKSSYILDLEIKNKKK
;
A
#
# COMPACT_ATOMS: atom_id res chain seq x y z
N MET A 1 26.51 12.35 30.78
CA MET A 1 26.35 12.19 30.32
C MET A 1 26.09 12.03 30.03
N LYS A 2 25.88 12.02 29.91
CA LYS A 2 25.49 11.74 29.38
C LYS A 2 25.32 11.08 28.88
N ASN A 3 25.29 10.91 28.75
CA ASN A 3 25.07 10.27 28.13
C ASN A 3 25.06 9.40 28.05
N TYR A 4 24.88 8.84 28.24
CA TYR A 4 24.68 7.94 28.00
C TYR A 4 23.97 7.52 28.39
N SER A 5 23.85 7.70 28.90
CA SER A 5 22.96 7.30 29.15
C SER A 5 21.93 7.59 28.60
N PHE A 6 21.78 8.08 28.26
CA PHE A 6 20.92 8.20 27.51
C PHE A 6 20.80 7.65 26.55
N PHE A 7 21.41 7.50 26.44
CA PHE A 7 21.40 6.99 25.37
C PHE A 7 21.10 5.78 25.55
N LEU A 8 21.38 5.40 26.34
CA LEU A 8 21.18 4.25 26.50
C LEU A 8 19.87 4.03 26.79
N PHE A 9 19.42 4.63 27.28
CA PHE A 9 18.23 4.51 27.43
C PHE A 9 17.46 4.57 26.34
N VAL A 10 17.96 5.16 25.78
CA VAL A 10 17.26 5.34 24.73
C VAL A 10 17.21 4.16 24.12
N ILE A 11 18.15 3.54 24.13
CA ILE A 11 18.18 2.44 23.58
C ILE A 11 17.30 1.61 24.11
N LEU A 12 17.16 1.59 25.24
CA LEU A 12 16.33 0.82 25.74
C LEU A 12 15.12 1.00 25.26
N LEU A 13 14.85 1.97 24.97
CA LEU A 13 13.68 2.17 24.50
C LEU A 13 13.61 1.64 23.35
N LEU A 14 14.50 1.63 22.72
CA LEU A 14 14.46 1.16 21.56
C LEU A 14 14.20 -0.16 21.61
N PHE A 15 14.57 -0.76 22.42
CA PHE A 15 14.50 -1.99 22.38
C PHE A 15 13.28 -2.46 22.64
N SER A 16 12.73 -1.98 23.37
CA SER A 16 11.53 -2.49 23.69
C SER A 16 10.76 -2.44 22.52
N ASN A 17 10.98 -1.59 21.77
CA ASN A 17 10.21 -1.52 20.71
C ASN A 17 10.53 -2.41 19.82
N ASN A 18 11.59 -2.72 19.78
CA ASN A 18 11.93 -3.53 18.84
C ASN A 18 11.25 -4.67 18.91
N LEU A 19 10.91 -4.96 19.91
CA LEU A 19 10.29 -6.04 20.00
C LEU A 19 9.26 -6.08 19.20
N SER A 20 8.65 -5.20 19.21
CA SER A 20 7.52 -5.25 18.49
C SER A 20 7.80 -4.77 17.17
N ALA A 21 8.92 -4.46 16.91
CA ALA A 21 9.20 -3.92 15.64
C ALA A 21 8.89 -4.97 14.66
N GLN A 22 7.98 -4.76 13.80
CA GLN A 22 7.64 -5.70 12.81
C GLN A 22 8.37 -5.34 11.58
N ASP A 23 8.80 -6.33 10.82
CA ASP A 23 9.45 -6.10 9.58
C ASP A 23 8.41 -5.95 8.51
N TYR A 24 7.97 -4.75 8.28
CA TYR A 24 7.05 -4.50 7.20
C TYR A 24 7.77 -4.60 5.86
N LYS A 25 7.04 -5.01 4.84
CA LYS A 25 7.64 -5.06 3.52
C LYS A 25 8.01 -3.65 3.09
N LYS A 26 9.18 -3.51 2.49
CA LYS A 26 9.70 -2.21 2.12
C LYS A 26 8.76 -1.44 1.24
N GLU A 27 8.07 -2.12 0.36
CA GLU A 27 7.16 -1.47 -0.56
C GLU A 27 6.07 -0.70 0.17
N LEU A 28 5.62 -1.20 1.33
CA LEU A 28 4.57 -0.51 2.05
C LEU A 28 5.07 0.85 2.58
N LEU A 29 6.36 0.94 2.83
CA LEU A 29 6.92 2.18 3.35
C LEU A 29 6.99 3.29 2.30
N LYS A 30 6.68 2.99 1.05
CA LYS A 30 6.61 4.01 0.01
C LYS A 30 5.29 4.77 0.11
N SER A 31 4.27 4.19 0.72
CA SER A 31 2.96 4.83 0.83
C SER A 31 2.53 5.08 2.26
N TYR A 32 3.05 4.34 3.23
CA TYR A 32 2.66 4.46 4.63
C TYR A 32 3.88 4.71 5.49
N THR A 33 3.70 5.44 6.56
CA THR A 33 4.79 5.60 7.52
C THR A 33 4.78 4.41 8.46
N THR A 34 5.90 4.16 9.13
CA THR A 34 5.97 3.10 10.12
C THR A 34 4.95 3.34 11.22
N GLN A 35 4.75 4.59 11.58
CA GLN A 35 3.80 4.93 12.62
C GLN A 35 2.38 4.57 12.19
N GLU A 36 2.02 4.80 10.93
CA GLU A 36 0.73 4.42 10.43
C GLU A 36 0.55 2.90 10.47
N LEU A 37 1.57 2.18 10.02
CA LEU A 37 1.48 0.72 9.97
C LEU A 37 1.37 0.14 11.38
N ASN A 38 2.08 0.72 12.34
CA ASN A 38 2.00 0.24 13.71
C ASN A 38 0.62 0.45 14.31
N GLY A 39 -0.14 1.40 13.80
CA GLY A 39 -1.48 1.68 14.30
C GLY A 39 -2.56 0.83 13.66
N PHE A 40 -2.24 0.07 12.62
CA PHE A 40 -3.24 -0.74 11.94
C PHE A 40 -3.40 -2.09 12.59
N PRO A 41 -4.62 -2.64 12.59
CA PRO A 41 -4.80 -4.00 13.08
C PRO A 41 -4.10 -4.98 12.15
N LYS A 42 -3.79 -6.16 12.67
CA LYS A 42 -3.08 -7.15 11.91
C LYS A 42 -3.83 -7.55 10.64
N SER A 43 -5.14 -7.58 10.69
CA SER A 43 -5.93 -7.91 9.52
C SER A 43 -5.72 -6.89 8.40
N LYS A 44 -5.54 -5.63 8.75
CA LYS A 44 -5.30 -4.60 7.73
C LYS A 44 -3.90 -4.75 7.14
N ILE A 45 -2.92 -5.08 7.95
CA ILE A 45 -1.57 -5.32 7.43
C ILE A 45 -1.58 -6.49 6.46
N THR A 46 -2.35 -7.54 6.75
CA THR A 46 -2.48 -8.67 5.84
C THR A 46 -3.07 -8.24 4.51
N ILE A 47 -4.09 -7.39 4.53
CA ILE A 47 -4.70 -6.89 3.31
C ILE A 47 -3.68 -6.06 2.52
N LEU A 48 -2.91 -5.22 3.19
CA LEU A 48 -1.93 -4.36 2.50
C LEU A 48 -0.81 -5.19 1.87
N GLU A 49 -0.37 -6.25 2.54
CA GLU A 49 0.67 -7.10 1.98
C GLU A 49 0.15 -7.87 0.77
N TYR A 50 -1.09 -8.35 0.85
CA TYR A 50 -1.71 -9.03 -0.27
C TYR A 50 -1.87 -8.04 -1.44
N ALA A 51 -2.18 -6.79 -1.14
CA ALA A 51 -2.39 -5.76 -2.15
C ALA A 51 -1.13 -5.46 -2.96
N LEU A 52 0.04 -5.70 -2.39
CA LEU A 52 1.27 -5.39 -3.12
C LEU A 52 1.35 -6.12 -4.46
N GLU A 53 0.77 -7.31 -4.57
CA GLU A 53 0.81 -8.04 -5.81
C GLU A 53 -0.56 -8.26 -6.44
N ASN A 54 -1.61 -7.88 -5.78
CA ASN A 54 -2.95 -8.23 -6.22
C ASN A 54 -3.94 -7.08 -6.32
N SER A 55 -3.51 -5.85 -6.07
CA SER A 55 -4.46 -4.73 -6.04
C SER A 55 -4.64 -4.04 -7.38
N CYS A 56 -3.64 -4.10 -8.24
CA CYS A 56 -3.64 -3.30 -9.46
C CYS A 56 -3.91 -4.15 -10.68
N TYR A 57 -4.74 -3.65 -11.57
CA TYR A 57 -4.91 -4.29 -12.86
C TYR A 57 -5.29 -3.22 -13.89
N PHE A 58 -5.17 -3.55 -15.16
CA PHE A 58 -5.49 -2.62 -16.23
C PHE A 58 -6.76 -3.06 -16.94
N THR A 59 -7.53 -2.09 -17.40
CA THR A 59 -8.72 -2.36 -18.17
C THR A 59 -8.79 -1.33 -19.30
N PRO A 60 -9.40 -1.65 -20.44
CA PRO A 60 -9.46 -0.67 -21.52
C PRO A 60 -10.26 0.56 -21.10
N LEU A 61 -9.85 1.71 -21.60
CA LEU A 61 -10.57 2.94 -21.35
C LEU A 61 -11.85 2.90 -22.19
N PRO A 62 -13.02 3.13 -21.58
CA PRO A 62 -14.25 3.09 -22.35
C PRO A 62 -14.27 4.16 -23.43
N GLU A 63 -14.68 3.80 -24.63
CA GLU A 63 -14.71 4.74 -25.72
C GLU A 63 -15.88 5.67 -25.59
N GLY A 64 -15.69 6.87 -26.11
CA GLY A 64 -16.78 7.82 -26.18
C GLY A 64 -17.20 8.45 -24.88
N LYS A 65 -16.47 8.21 -23.80
CA LYS A 65 -16.80 8.81 -22.54
C LYS A 65 -15.64 9.63 -22.01
N ALA A 66 -15.92 10.84 -21.60
CA ALA A 66 -14.94 11.63 -20.92
C ALA A 66 -14.87 11.13 -19.49
N MET A 67 -13.69 10.81 -19.02
CA MET A 67 -13.51 10.35 -17.69
C MET A 67 -12.77 11.38 -16.89
N ASP A 68 -13.26 11.60 -15.67
CA ASP A 68 -12.67 12.62 -14.81
C ASP A 68 -11.72 11.99 -13.82
N PHE A 69 -11.03 10.98 -14.23
CA PHE A 69 -10.08 10.35 -13.33
C PHE A 69 -8.71 11.00 -13.49
N PRO A 70 -7.92 11.01 -12.43
CA PRO A 70 -6.56 11.55 -12.55
C PRO A 70 -5.73 10.69 -13.49
N GLU A 71 -4.72 11.30 -14.07
CA GLU A 71 -3.82 10.61 -14.96
C GLU A 71 -2.57 10.19 -14.22
N ILE A 72 -1.99 9.07 -14.57
CA ILE A 72 -0.71 8.65 -14.04
C ILE A 72 0.20 8.25 -15.19
N GLU A 73 1.48 8.30 -14.94
CA GLU A 73 2.47 7.92 -15.92
C GLU A 73 3.13 6.64 -15.48
N LEU A 74 3.12 5.63 -16.32
CA LEU A 74 3.74 4.36 -15.98
C LEU A 74 5.21 4.38 -16.33
N LYS A 75 6.04 3.88 -15.44
CA LYS A 75 7.47 3.78 -15.68
C LYS A 75 7.91 2.34 -15.78
N LYS A 76 7.03 1.40 -15.53
CA LYS A 76 7.34 -0.02 -15.65
C LYS A 76 6.06 -0.79 -15.92
N GLN A 77 6.18 -1.99 -16.40
CA GLN A 77 5.01 -2.77 -16.76
C GLN A 77 4.33 -3.41 -15.58
N VAL A 78 5.09 -3.83 -14.61
CA VAL A 78 4.52 -4.44 -13.41
C VAL A 78 4.40 -3.34 -12.39
N VAL A 79 3.18 -3.04 -11.96
CA VAL A 79 2.95 -1.95 -11.04
C VAL A 79 2.41 -2.40 -9.73
N ASN A 80 2.78 -1.69 -8.71
CA ASN A 80 2.33 -1.91 -7.36
C ASN A 80 1.70 -0.59 -6.95
N PHE A 81 0.64 -0.61 -6.19
CA PHE A 81 -0.03 0.63 -5.80
C PHE A 81 0.93 1.61 -5.11
N THR A 82 1.94 1.08 -4.43
CA THR A 82 2.90 1.95 -3.73
C THR A 82 3.86 2.64 -4.69
N ASP A 83 3.96 2.20 -5.94
CA ASP A 83 4.85 2.86 -6.90
C ASP A 83 4.43 4.30 -7.15
N PHE A 84 3.19 4.66 -6.89
CA PHE A 84 2.70 5.99 -7.09
C PHE A 84 2.38 6.67 -5.76
N GLY A 85 2.82 6.11 -4.65
CA GLY A 85 2.51 6.66 -3.34
C GLY A 85 1.06 6.52 -2.95
N LEU A 86 0.31 5.62 -3.60
CA LEU A 86 -1.09 5.46 -3.33
C LEU A 86 -1.32 4.62 -2.07
N LYS A 87 -2.50 4.74 -1.49
CA LYS A 87 -2.90 3.94 -0.34
C LYS A 87 -4.12 3.13 -0.74
N ILE A 88 -4.32 1.98 -0.10
CA ILE A 88 -5.51 1.18 -0.32
C ILE A 88 -6.64 1.84 0.47
N GLU A 89 -7.73 2.11 -0.23
CA GLU A 89 -8.88 2.78 0.36
C GLU A 89 -10.05 1.80 0.46
N ASP A 90 -11.13 2.21 1.08
CA ASP A 90 -12.30 1.37 1.17
C ASP A 90 -13.17 1.51 -0.09
N PHE A 91 -12.66 2.19 -1.11
CA PHE A 91 -13.32 2.30 -2.40
C PHE A 91 -12.29 2.02 -3.50
N THR A 92 -12.76 1.60 -4.66
CA THR A 92 -11.88 1.31 -5.80
C THR A 92 -11.41 2.63 -6.42
N GLN A 93 -10.14 2.69 -6.76
CA GLN A 93 -9.56 3.89 -7.35
C GLN A 93 -9.28 3.65 -8.82
N TYR A 94 -9.46 4.69 -9.65
CA TYR A 94 -9.25 4.58 -11.08
C TYR A 94 -8.32 5.70 -11.56
N PHE A 95 -7.38 5.36 -12.42
CA PHE A 95 -6.45 6.35 -12.97
C PHE A 95 -6.29 6.10 -14.47
N ILE A 96 -6.30 7.19 -15.25
CA ILE A 96 -6.07 7.08 -16.69
C ILE A 96 -4.56 6.96 -16.92
N VAL A 97 -4.16 5.96 -17.67
CA VAL A 97 -2.74 5.79 -17.97
C VAL A 97 -2.35 6.73 -19.09
N LYS A 98 -1.42 7.64 -18.82
CA LYS A 98 -1.03 8.67 -19.76
C LYS A 98 -0.49 8.07 -21.04
N ASN A 99 -0.94 8.57 -22.15
CA ASN A 99 -0.51 8.13 -23.49
C ASN A 99 -0.86 6.67 -23.82
N GLN A 100 -1.77 6.08 -23.06
CA GLN A 100 -2.23 4.74 -23.37
C GLN A 100 -3.76 4.73 -23.22
N ASN A 101 -4.41 3.89 -23.93
CA ASN A 101 -5.87 3.87 -23.94
C ASN A 101 -6.38 2.89 -22.91
N LYS A 102 -5.99 3.06 -21.67
CA LYS A 102 -6.39 2.14 -20.59
C LYS A 102 -6.45 2.80 -19.24
N LEU A 103 -7.12 2.16 -18.32
CA LEU A 103 -7.23 2.60 -16.94
C LEU A 103 -6.42 1.67 -16.06
N LEU A 104 -5.81 2.23 -15.05
CA LEU A 104 -5.25 1.44 -13.95
C LEU A 104 -6.31 1.44 -12.86
N VAL A 105 -6.66 0.26 -12.38
CA VAL A 105 -7.65 0.11 -11.32
C VAL A 105 -6.95 -0.41 -10.07
N VAL A 106 -7.20 0.25 -8.93
CA VAL A 106 -6.64 -0.18 -7.65
C VAL A 106 -7.82 -0.66 -6.80
N LYS A 107 -7.85 -1.95 -6.49
CA LYS A 107 -8.97 -2.57 -5.79
C LYS A 107 -9.11 -2.01 -4.37
N SER A 108 -10.33 -1.96 -3.89
CA SER A 108 -10.61 -1.50 -2.53
C SER A 108 -10.20 -2.55 -1.51
N SER A 109 -10.05 -2.13 -0.27
CA SER A 109 -9.72 -3.05 0.81
C SER A 109 -10.82 -4.11 0.96
N TYR A 110 -12.07 -3.74 0.68
CA TYR A 110 -13.19 -4.68 0.78
C TYR A 110 -13.03 -5.82 -0.21
N ILE A 111 -12.71 -5.51 -1.46
CA ILE A 111 -12.53 -6.51 -2.49
C ILE A 111 -11.33 -7.39 -2.16
N LEU A 112 -10.23 -6.79 -1.71
CA LEU A 112 -9.04 -7.54 -1.37
C LEU A 112 -9.30 -8.50 -0.21
N ASP A 113 -10.06 -8.07 0.77
CA ASP A 113 -10.40 -8.90 1.91
C ASP A 113 -11.24 -10.10 1.44
N LEU A 114 -12.18 -9.88 0.53
CA LEU A 114 -12.97 -10.98 0.00
C LEU A 114 -12.10 -11.96 -0.78
N GLU A 115 -11.14 -11.48 -1.53
CA GLU A 115 -10.24 -12.34 -2.27
C GLU A 115 -9.42 -13.21 -1.34
N ILE A 116 -8.93 -12.64 -0.25
CA ILE A 116 -8.16 -13.38 0.72
C ILE A 116 -9.02 -14.47 1.35
N LYS A 117 -10.25 -14.13 1.73
CA LYS A 117 -11.14 -15.10 2.34
C LYS A 117 -11.50 -16.23 1.38
N ASN A 118 -11.66 -15.91 0.12
CA ASN A 118 -11.96 -16.95 -0.87
C ASN A 118 -10.79 -17.89 -1.10
N LYS A 119 -9.58 -17.40 -0.97
CA LYS A 119 -8.42 -18.26 -1.15
C LYS A 119 -8.27 -19.28 -0.03
N LYS A 120 -8.83 -18.99 1.12
CA LYS A 120 -8.69 -19.90 2.26
C LYS A 120 -9.70 -21.04 2.23
N LYS A 121 -10.59 -21.05 1.29
CA LYS A 121 -11.59 -22.11 1.20
C LYS A 121 -11.11 -23.31 0.41
#